data_baa9f690225996cdf8c9086cdc94a65a
#
_entry.id   baa9f690225996cdf8c9086cdc94a65a
#
_cell.length_a   1.000
_cell.length_b   1.000
_cell.length_c   1.000
_cell.angle_alpha   90.00
_cell.angle_beta   90.00
_cell.angle_gamma   90.00
#
_symmetry.space_group_name_H-M   'P 1'
#
loop_
_entity.id
_entity.type
_entity.pdbx_description
1 polymer ?
#
loop_
_entity_poly.entity_id
_entity_poly.type
_entity_poly.pdbx_seq_one_letter_code
_entity_poly.pdbx_strand_id
1 'polypeptide(L)'
;MNKARVKSMKKFWLVLSLAMFCLVVASLWEYSLNDWSVDKKLFLFQERLKFEEKRIDDQLRKLDHEAERQNPEWKGKQSVLVGFKGSKLVYWSNERIGSPRLYEILSAGNDLVKINNLYFDVRKHAVGDTVYYALLFIKEDYPYSSNYVKSHFNPSLGENLDDANKVIIRETWEAGGELVYNRDGRPLFKIESRVEHGDVVP
;
A
#
# COMPACT_ATOMS: atom_id res chain seq x y z
N MET A 1 5.48 -19.76 -66.92
CA MET A 1 5.18 -19.15 -65.59
C MET A 1 6.11 -17.96 -65.36
N ASN A 2 5.57 -16.75 -65.16
CA ASN A 2 6.29 -15.48 -65.34
C ASN A 2 7.19 -15.23 -64.09
N LYS A 3 8.53 -15.17 -64.25
CA LYS A 3 9.54 -14.94 -63.16
C LYS A 3 9.23 -13.71 -62.30
N ALA A 4 8.59 -12.68 -62.87
CA ALA A 4 8.17 -11.47 -62.14
C ALA A 4 7.10 -11.74 -61.09
N ARG A 5 6.14 -12.65 -61.37
CA ARG A 5 5.04 -13.01 -60.45
C ARG A 5 5.53 -13.79 -59.24
N VAL A 6 6.53 -14.66 -59.44
CA VAL A 6 7.16 -15.44 -58.34
C VAL A 6 7.98 -14.54 -57.40
N LYS A 7 8.66 -13.52 -57.96
CA LYS A 7 9.45 -12.55 -57.19
C LYS A 7 8.55 -11.63 -56.32
N SER A 8 7.38 -11.27 -56.85
CA SER A 8 6.38 -10.48 -56.12
C SER A 8 5.74 -11.29 -54.99
N MET A 9 5.40 -12.55 -55.18
CA MET A 9 4.89 -13.44 -54.12
C MET A 9 5.90 -13.64 -52.98
N LYS A 10 7.18 -13.82 -53.30
CA LYS A 10 8.20 -13.96 -52.25
C LYS A 10 8.34 -12.70 -51.36
N LYS A 11 8.25 -11.53 -51.98
CA LYS A 11 8.25 -10.26 -51.21
C LYS A 11 7.01 -10.11 -50.34
N PHE A 12 5.84 -10.50 -50.83
CA PHE A 12 4.61 -10.46 -50.04
C PHE A 12 4.68 -11.38 -48.85
N TRP A 13 5.15 -12.61 -48.99
CA TRP A 13 5.31 -13.54 -47.87
C TRP A 13 6.35 -13.07 -46.84
N LEU A 14 7.40 -12.40 -47.29
CA LEU A 14 8.45 -11.84 -46.39
C LEU A 14 7.88 -10.67 -45.58
N VAL A 15 7.08 -9.80 -46.18
CA VAL A 15 6.41 -8.71 -45.46
C VAL A 15 5.38 -9.24 -44.47
N LEU A 16 4.61 -10.25 -44.86
CA LEU A 16 3.61 -10.87 -44.01
C LEU A 16 4.25 -11.56 -42.77
N SER A 17 5.36 -12.30 -42.97
CA SER A 17 6.06 -12.96 -41.91
C SER A 17 6.68 -11.94 -40.94
N LEU A 18 7.20 -10.82 -41.44
CA LEU A 18 7.73 -9.74 -40.60
C LEU A 18 6.63 -9.07 -39.80
N ALA A 19 5.47 -8.82 -40.38
CA ALA A 19 4.32 -8.26 -39.67
C ALA A 19 3.84 -9.18 -38.56
N MET A 20 3.72 -10.51 -38.83
CA MET A 20 3.34 -11.50 -37.82
C MET A 20 4.39 -11.56 -36.67
N PHE A 21 5.67 -11.50 -37.01
CA PHE A 21 6.73 -11.47 -36.00
C PHE A 21 6.62 -10.22 -35.12
N CYS A 22 6.40 -9.04 -35.68
CA CYS A 22 6.21 -7.81 -34.93
C CYS A 22 4.99 -7.90 -33.99
N LEU A 23 3.87 -8.50 -34.44
CA LEU A 23 2.69 -8.70 -33.61
C LEU A 23 2.97 -9.65 -32.43
N VAL A 24 3.69 -10.75 -32.65
CA VAL A 24 4.08 -11.68 -31.59
C VAL A 24 5.02 -10.99 -30.58
N VAL A 25 6.00 -10.24 -31.06
CA VAL A 25 6.91 -9.48 -30.18
C VAL A 25 6.15 -8.42 -29.38
N ALA A 26 5.22 -7.70 -30.02
CA ALA A 26 4.39 -6.72 -29.32
C ALA A 26 3.51 -7.36 -28.25
N SER A 27 2.88 -8.51 -28.53
CA SER A 27 2.06 -9.25 -27.56
C SER A 27 2.89 -9.77 -26.40
N LEU A 28 4.08 -10.31 -26.66
CA LEU A 28 4.99 -10.78 -25.63
C LEU A 28 5.54 -9.61 -24.76
N TRP A 29 5.77 -8.46 -25.40
CA TRP A 29 6.19 -7.25 -24.70
C TRP A 29 5.08 -6.72 -23.77
N GLU A 30 3.86 -6.68 -24.26
CA GLU A 30 2.68 -6.25 -23.48
C GLU A 30 2.39 -7.20 -22.31
N TYR A 31 2.49 -8.51 -22.54
CA TYR A 31 2.37 -9.54 -21.50
C TYR A 31 3.48 -9.40 -20.45
N SER A 32 4.74 -9.24 -20.86
CA SER A 32 5.89 -9.05 -19.97
C SER A 32 5.81 -7.76 -19.18
N LEU A 33 5.31 -6.66 -19.77
CA LEU A 33 5.10 -5.40 -19.05
C LEU A 33 3.98 -5.50 -18.01
N ASN A 34 2.93 -6.27 -18.28
CA ASN A 34 1.80 -6.40 -17.37
C ASN A 34 2.13 -7.29 -16.16
N ASP A 35 2.83 -8.39 -16.37
CA ASP A 35 3.26 -9.30 -15.30
C ASP A 35 4.38 -8.69 -14.45
N TRP A 36 5.31 -7.99 -15.09
CA TRP A 36 6.40 -7.28 -14.38
C TRP A 36 5.89 -6.08 -13.57
N SER A 37 4.65 -5.62 -13.84
CA SER A 37 4.08 -4.45 -13.17
C SER A 37 3.68 -4.72 -11.73
N VAL A 38 3.18 -5.91 -11.37
CA VAL A 38 2.65 -6.20 -10.02
C VAL A 38 3.77 -6.32 -9.01
N ASP A 39 4.79 -7.15 -9.29
CA ASP A 39 5.94 -7.32 -8.40
C ASP A 39 6.71 -6.02 -8.20
N LYS A 40 6.89 -5.25 -9.28
CA LYS A 40 7.55 -3.95 -9.19
C LYS A 40 6.74 -2.94 -8.38
N LYS A 41 5.41 -2.92 -8.55
CA LYS A 41 4.53 -2.03 -7.78
C LYS A 41 4.57 -2.39 -6.29
N LEU A 42 4.53 -3.68 -5.96
CA LEU A 42 4.63 -4.16 -4.59
C LEU A 42 6.00 -3.85 -3.98
N PHE A 43 7.08 -4.07 -4.73
CA PHE A 43 8.43 -3.70 -4.30
C PHE A 43 8.53 -2.20 -4.01
N LEU A 44 8.04 -1.34 -4.90
CA LEU A 44 8.06 0.12 -4.69
C LEU A 44 7.21 0.53 -3.50
N PHE A 45 6.05 -0.10 -3.30
CA PHE A 45 5.21 0.12 -2.13
C PHE A 45 5.97 -0.20 -0.84
N GLN A 46 6.63 -1.36 -0.80
CA GLN A 46 7.39 -1.81 0.38
C GLN A 46 8.58 -0.90 0.69
N GLU A 47 9.31 -0.44 -0.33
CA GLU A 47 10.42 0.50 -0.13
C GLU A 47 9.93 1.87 0.37
N ARG A 48 8.80 2.37 -0.15
CA ARG A 48 8.17 3.60 0.33
C ARG A 48 7.66 3.46 1.76
N LEU A 49 7.08 2.30 2.10
CA LEU A 49 6.64 1.99 3.46
C LEU A 49 7.82 2.08 4.44
N LYS A 50 8.91 1.39 4.16
CA LYS A 50 10.13 1.43 4.98
C LYS A 50 10.69 2.85 5.13
N PHE A 51 10.63 3.66 4.08
CA PHE A 51 11.06 5.04 4.11
C PHE A 51 10.19 5.90 5.04
N GLU A 52 8.86 5.76 4.93
CA GLU A 52 7.92 6.48 5.80
C GLU A 52 8.03 6.03 7.26
N GLU A 53 8.18 4.73 7.52
CA GLU A 53 8.46 4.19 8.85
C GLU A 53 9.73 4.79 9.46
N LYS A 54 10.82 4.86 8.67
CA LYS A 54 12.05 5.49 9.12
C LYS A 54 11.82 6.96 9.50
N ARG A 55 11.07 7.68 8.66
CA ARG A 55 10.75 9.09 8.91
C ARG A 55 9.96 9.27 10.22
N ILE A 56 9.03 8.35 10.48
CA ILE A 56 8.25 8.33 11.72
C ILE A 56 9.15 8.03 12.92
N ASP A 57 10.00 7.01 12.84
CA ASP A 57 10.93 6.66 13.91
C ASP A 57 11.88 7.83 14.25
N ASP A 58 12.36 8.53 13.21
CA ASP A 58 13.23 9.71 13.40
C ASP A 58 12.47 10.88 14.06
N GLN A 59 11.18 11.02 13.83
CA GLN A 59 10.33 12.02 14.51
C GLN A 59 10.01 11.59 15.95
N LEU A 60 9.71 10.31 16.19
CA LEU A 60 9.45 9.78 17.52
C LEU A 60 10.67 9.97 18.46
N ARG A 61 11.88 9.74 17.94
CA ARG A 61 13.12 9.98 18.71
C ARG A 61 13.33 11.45 19.10
N LYS A 62 12.82 12.39 18.30
CA LYS A 62 12.90 13.81 18.67
C LYS A 62 12.02 14.17 19.84
N LEU A 63 10.95 13.37 20.10
CA LEU A 63 10.11 13.56 21.27
C LEU A 63 10.89 13.42 22.58
N ASP A 64 11.96 12.60 22.62
CA ASP A 64 12.84 12.46 23.79
C ASP A 64 13.47 13.81 24.19
N HIS A 65 13.78 14.66 23.21
CA HIS A 65 14.37 15.99 23.44
C HIS A 65 13.30 17.09 23.60
N GLU A 66 12.07 16.81 23.19
CA GLU A 66 10.93 17.74 23.26
C GLU A 66 10.00 17.44 24.45
N ALA A 67 10.33 16.43 25.27
CA ALA A 67 9.49 15.97 26.39
C ALA A 67 9.12 17.07 27.38
N GLU A 68 9.91 18.16 27.46
CA GLU A 68 9.61 19.34 28.27
C GLU A 68 8.58 20.29 27.62
N ARG A 69 8.28 20.11 26.35
CA ARG A 69 7.27 20.90 25.63
C ARG A 69 5.90 20.27 25.77
N GLN A 70 4.93 21.02 26.23
CA GLN A 70 3.56 20.55 26.47
C GLN A 70 2.84 20.09 25.18
N ASN A 71 3.31 20.50 24.00
CA ASN A 71 2.76 20.13 22.70
C ASN A 71 3.88 19.86 21.70
N PRO A 72 4.24 18.61 21.44
CA PRO A 72 5.20 18.25 20.41
C PRO A 72 4.65 18.61 19.02
N GLU A 73 5.49 19.19 18.15
CA GLU A 73 5.10 19.50 16.78
C GLU A 73 5.20 18.24 15.91
N TRP A 74 4.07 17.66 15.49
CA TRP A 74 4.03 16.52 14.59
C TRP A 74 3.88 16.97 13.13
N LYS A 75 4.87 16.64 12.28
CA LYS A 75 4.92 17.07 10.87
C LYS A 75 4.48 16.01 9.86
N GLY A 76 3.93 14.90 10.30
CA GLY A 76 3.49 13.81 9.44
C GLY A 76 2.17 14.11 8.74
N LYS A 77 2.20 14.44 7.44
CA LYS A 77 0.97 14.68 6.65
C LYS A 77 0.06 13.45 6.53
N GLN A 78 0.66 12.27 6.49
CA GLN A 78 -0.03 10.98 6.30
C GLN A 78 0.04 10.08 7.54
N SER A 79 0.38 10.65 8.68
CA SER A 79 0.43 9.95 9.94
C SER A 79 -0.19 10.79 11.07
N VAL A 80 -0.68 10.09 12.08
CA VAL A 80 -1.26 10.70 13.28
C VAL A 80 -0.42 10.31 14.47
N LEU A 81 -0.12 11.25 15.35
CA LEU A 81 0.50 10.98 16.64
C LEU A 81 -0.54 11.11 17.74
N VAL A 82 -0.64 10.11 18.60
CA VAL A 82 -1.45 10.14 19.82
C VAL A 82 -0.58 9.79 21.02
N GLY A 83 -0.79 10.47 22.14
CA GLY A 83 -0.05 10.24 23.39
C GLY A 83 -0.99 9.91 24.53
N PHE A 84 -0.64 8.87 25.29
CA PHE A 84 -1.39 8.44 26.45
C PHE A 84 -0.51 8.44 27.72
N LYS A 85 -1.09 8.95 28.80
CA LYS A 85 -0.55 8.78 30.17
C LYS A 85 -1.46 7.81 30.89
N GLY A 86 -0.97 6.58 31.12
CA GLY A 86 -1.86 5.46 31.43
C GLY A 86 -2.86 5.24 30.31
N SER A 87 -4.16 5.22 30.62
CA SER A 87 -5.24 5.12 29.62
C SER A 87 -5.80 6.49 29.17
N LYS A 88 -5.31 7.59 29.76
CA LYS A 88 -5.81 8.94 29.46
C LYS A 88 -5.10 9.51 28.24
N LEU A 89 -5.85 9.91 27.21
CA LEU A 89 -5.35 10.65 26.07
C LEU A 89 -4.88 12.04 26.53
N VAL A 90 -3.59 12.35 26.27
CA VAL A 90 -2.97 13.64 26.63
C VAL A 90 -2.48 14.43 25.44
N TYR A 91 -2.32 13.76 24.30
CA TYR A 91 -1.88 14.40 23.07
C TYR A 91 -2.56 13.79 21.84
N TRP A 92 -2.89 14.63 20.87
CA TRP A 92 -3.49 14.24 19.60
C TRP A 92 -3.11 15.23 18.50
N SER A 93 -2.44 14.77 17.45
CA SER A 93 -1.93 15.64 16.40
C SER A 93 -2.97 16.04 15.37
N ASN A 94 -4.03 15.23 15.17
CA ASN A 94 -5.10 15.56 14.24
C ASN A 94 -6.37 14.71 14.52
N GLU A 95 -7.55 15.22 14.07
CA GLU A 95 -8.86 14.66 14.40
C GLU A 95 -9.34 13.52 13.48
N ARG A 96 -8.50 13.00 12.59
CA ARG A 96 -8.90 11.97 11.61
C ARG A 96 -9.30 10.64 12.25
N ILE A 97 -8.86 10.38 13.49
CA ILE A 97 -9.07 9.11 14.16
C ILE A 97 -9.89 9.36 15.42
N GLY A 98 -11.18 9.16 15.35
CA GLY A 98 -12.07 9.15 16.50
C GLY A 98 -12.51 7.73 16.82
N SER A 99 -12.04 7.17 17.93
CA SER A 99 -12.55 5.89 18.45
C SER A 99 -12.54 5.92 19.98
N PRO A 100 -13.68 5.62 20.61
CA PRO A 100 -13.75 5.54 22.07
C PRO A 100 -12.86 4.42 22.65
N ARG A 101 -12.47 3.44 21.81
CA ARG A 101 -11.63 2.30 22.18
C ARG A 101 -10.19 2.42 21.69
N LEU A 102 -9.75 3.64 21.31
CA LEU A 102 -8.44 3.86 20.71
C LEU A 102 -7.29 3.33 21.57
N TYR A 103 -7.34 3.59 22.87
CA TYR A 103 -6.32 3.10 23.81
C TYR A 103 -6.26 1.56 23.82
N GLU A 104 -7.40 0.88 23.90
CA GLU A 104 -7.47 -0.58 23.91
C GLU A 104 -6.86 -1.18 22.64
N ILE A 105 -7.22 -0.63 21.46
CA ILE A 105 -6.71 -1.06 20.16
C ILE A 105 -5.18 -0.92 20.08
N LEU A 106 -4.64 0.24 20.48
CA LEU A 106 -3.22 0.51 20.37
C LEU A 106 -2.39 -0.20 21.45
N SER A 107 -2.95 -0.39 22.64
CA SER A 107 -2.27 -1.09 23.74
C SER A 107 -2.20 -2.60 23.54
N ALA A 108 -3.01 -3.18 22.63
CA ALA A 108 -2.92 -4.59 22.25
C ALA A 108 -1.57 -4.98 21.63
N GLY A 109 -0.80 -4.01 21.13
CA GLY A 109 0.58 -4.21 20.67
C GLY A 109 0.71 -4.76 19.25
N ASN A 110 -0.36 -4.68 18.46
CA ASN A 110 -0.32 -5.05 17.05
C ASN A 110 0.38 -3.97 16.23
N ASP A 111 1.26 -4.39 15.32
CA ASP A 111 1.96 -3.48 14.38
C ASP A 111 1.00 -2.95 13.30
N LEU A 112 -0.01 -3.73 12.89
CA LEU A 112 -1.09 -3.29 12.01
C LEU A 112 -2.39 -3.20 12.80
N VAL A 113 -3.10 -2.08 12.68
CA VAL A 113 -4.43 -1.90 13.28
C VAL A 113 -5.43 -1.39 12.27
N LYS A 114 -6.68 -1.84 12.42
CA LYS A 114 -7.83 -1.31 11.69
C LYS A 114 -8.69 -0.48 12.64
N ILE A 115 -8.87 0.80 12.33
CA ILE A 115 -9.73 1.72 13.07
C ILE A 115 -10.80 2.18 12.08
N ASN A 116 -12.04 1.77 12.29
CA ASN A 116 -13.14 1.93 11.33
C ASN A 116 -12.75 1.30 9.97
N ASN A 117 -12.66 2.09 8.90
CA ASN A 117 -12.28 1.64 7.56
C ASN A 117 -10.80 1.93 7.24
N LEU A 118 -10.02 2.40 8.21
CA LEU A 118 -8.64 2.84 8.01
C LEU A 118 -7.67 1.80 8.57
N TYR A 119 -6.71 1.37 7.75
CA TYR A 119 -5.58 0.56 8.17
C TYR A 119 -4.38 1.44 8.46
N PHE A 120 -3.73 1.16 9.59
CA PHE A 120 -2.54 1.89 10.05
C PHE A 120 -1.42 0.93 10.44
N ASP A 121 -0.19 1.24 10.04
CA ASP A 121 1.01 0.74 10.67
C ASP A 121 1.27 1.56 11.94
N VAL A 122 1.55 0.88 13.07
CA VAL A 122 1.65 1.49 14.39
C VAL A 122 3.08 1.40 14.89
N ARG A 123 3.62 2.57 15.24
CA ARG A 123 4.91 2.70 15.90
C ARG A 123 4.72 3.25 17.31
N LYS A 124 5.32 2.59 18.29
CA LYS A 124 5.21 2.94 19.71
C LYS A 124 6.52 3.52 20.23
N HIS A 125 6.42 4.61 21.01
CA HIS A 125 7.56 5.23 21.66
C HIS A 125 7.16 5.75 23.05
N ALA A 126 7.98 5.47 24.07
CA ALA A 126 7.70 5.91 25.43
C ALA A 126 8.65 7.05 25.82
N VAL A 127 8.09 8.13 26.36
CA VAL A 127 8.84 9.28 26.85
C VAL A 127 8.35 9.61 28.26
N GLY A 128 9.17 9.33 29.26
CA GLY A 128 8.76 9.42 30.66
C GLY A 128 7.58 8.49 30.97
N ASP A 129 6.49 9.05 31.49
CA ASP A 129 5.25 8.32 31.80
C ASP A 129 4.18 8.38 30.68
N THR A 130 4.54 8.97 29.54
CA THR A 130 3.67 9.08 28.37
C THR A 130 4.10 8.10 27.29
N VAL A 131 3.15 7.35 26.76
CA VAL A 131 3.34 6.45 25.61
C VAL A 131 2.74 7.11 24.38
N TYR A 132 3.57 7.34 23.39
CA TYR A 132 3.17 7.86 22.07
C TYR A 132 2.99 6.71 21.09
N TYR A 133 1.96 6.82 20.27
CA TYR A 133 1.71 5.95 19.14
C TYR A 133 1.64 6.81 17.88
N ALA A 134 2.53 6.54 16.95
CA ALA A 134 2.47 7.10 15.62
C ALA A 134 1.77 6.11 14.68
N LEU A 135 0.71 6.56 14.03
CA LEU A 135 -0.12 5.76 13.15
C LEU A 135 0.11 6.22 11.72
N LEU A 136 0.83 5.42 10.93
CA LEU A 136 1.01 5.66 9.50
C LEU A 136 -0.20 5.14 8.75
N PHE A 137 -0.91 6.01 8.06
CA PHE A 137 -2.03 5.60 7.21
C PHE A 137 -1.55 4.72 6.05
N ILE A 138 -2.14 3.54 5.90
CA ILE A 138 -1.84 2.58 4.83
C ILE A 138 -2.92 2.61 3.76
N LYS A 139 -4.17 2.32 4.13
CA LYS A 139 -5.30 2.19 3.22
C LYS A 139 -6.60 2.56 3.91
N GLU A 140 -7.48 3.21 3.17
CA GLU A 140 -8.90 3.29 3.50
C GLU A 140 -9.64 2.25 2.68
N ASP A 141 -10.40 1.37 3.36
CA ASP A 141 -11.04 0.22 2.73
C ASP A 141 -12.52 0.18 3.06
N TYR A 142 -13.33 0.44 2.07
CA TYR A 142 -14.77 0.40 2.19
C TYR A 142 -15.33 -0.94 1.70
N PRO A 143 -16.36 -1.50 2.37
CA PRO A 143 -16.99 -2.75 1.95
C PRO A 143 -17.78 -2.61 0.63
N TYR A 144 -18.05 -1.39 0.21
CA TYR A 144 -18.74 -1.04 -1.04
C TYR A 144 -18.04 0.12 -1.72
N SER A 145 -18.11 0.16 -3.03
CA SER A 145 -17.59 1.26 -3.85
C SER A 145 -18.76 2.00 -4.52
N SER A 146 -18.67 3.32 -4.55
CA SER A 146 -19.61 4.19 -5.27
C SER A 146 -18.84 5.33 -5.95
N ASN A 147 -19.54 6.18 -6.69
CA ASN A 147 -18.91 7.38 -7.27
C ASN A 147 -18.37 8.37 -6.23
N TYR A 148 -18.85 8.27 -4.97
CA TYR A 148 -18.50 9.17 -3.88
C TYR A 148 -17.59 8.54 -2.83
N VAL A 149 -17.60 7.19 -2.74
CA VAL A 149 -16.87 6.42 -1.72
C VAL A 149 -16.01 5.40 -2.44
N LYS A 150 -14.70 5.58 -2.37
CA LYS A 150 -13.73 4.69 -3.00
C LYS A 150 -12.63 4.35 -2.00
N SER A 151 -12.29 3.07 -1.97
CA SER A 151 -11.10 2.64 -1.26
C SER A 151 -9.86 3.26 -1.90
N HIS A 152 -8.89 3.64 -1.08
CA HIS A 152 -7.63 4.20 -1.59
C HIS A 152 -6.47 3.91 -0.64
N PHE A 153 -5.30 3.74 -1.22
CA PHE A 153 -4.06 3.68 -0.46
C PHE A 153 -3.59 5.10 -0.08
N ASN A 154 -2.74 5.15 0.93
CA ASN A 154 -1.97 6.35 1.19
C ASN A 154 -1.21 6.77 -0.09
N PRO A 155 -1.42 7.99 -0.61
CA PRO A 155 -0.80 8.44 -1.84
C PRO A 155 0.73 8.35 -1.83
N SER A 156 1.37 8.57 -0.67
CA SER A 156 2.83 8.46 -0.55
C SER A 156 3.35 7.02 -0.65
N LEU A 157 2.49 6.02 -0.40
CA LEU A 157 2.85 4.59 -0.45
C LEU A 157 2.40 3.93 -1.76
N GLY A 158 1.14 4.16 -2.14
CA GLY A 158 0.43 3.35 -3.11
C GLY A 158 -0.04 4.08 -4.37
N GLU A 159 0.56 5.21 -4.75
CA GLU A 159 0.18 5.94 -5.97
C GLU A 159 0.20 5.07 -7.25
N ASN A 160 1.01 4.00 -7.24
CA ASN A 160 1.12 3.06 -8.36
C ASN A 160 0.30 1.76 -8.15
N LEU A 161 -0.39 1.60 -7.01
CA LEU A 161 -1.33 0.51 -6.82
C LEU A 161 -2.68 0.94 -7.40
N ASP A 162 -2.79 0.86 -8.72
CA ASP A 162 -4.00 1.21 -9.45
C ASP A 162 -5.17 0.36 -8.94
N ASP A 163 -6.31 0.98 -8.75
CA ASP A 163 -7.53 0.34 -8.32
C ASP A 163 -7.46 -0.31 -6.92
N ALA A 164 -7.28 0.54 -5.90
CA ALA A 164 -7.32 0.12 -4.50
C ALA A 164 -8.58 -0.68 -4.10
N ASN A 165 -9.66 -0.62 -4.90
CA ASN A 165 -10.88 -1.41 -4.69
C ASN A 165 -10.64 -2.90 -4.99
N LYS A 166 -9.68 -3.21 -5.89
CA LYS A 166 -9.30 -4.58 -6.26
C LYS A 166 -8.21 -5.17 -5.39
N VAL A 167 -7.66 -4.40 -4.47
CA VAL A 167 -6.59 -4.84 -3.58
C VAL A 167 -7.12 -4.99 -2.17
N ILE A 168 -6.96 -6.16 -1.58
CA ILE A 168 -7.38 -6.47 -0.22
C ILE A 168 -6.14 -6.53 0.67
N ILE A 169 -6.23 -5.93 1.86
CA ILE A 169 -5.29 -6.16 2.96
C ILE A 169 -5.79 -7.35 3.76
N ARG A 170 -4.95 -8.35 3.94
CA ARG A 170 -5.18 -9.53 4.76
C ARG A 170 -4.21 -9.58 5.93
N GLU A 171 -4.61 -10.26 6.96
CA GLU A 171 -3.76 -10.58 8.09
C GLU A 171 -2.66 -11.58 7.68
N THR A 172 -1.52 -11.53 8.36
CA THR A 172 -0.34 -12.36 8.00
C THR A 172 -0.59 -13.86 8.06
N TRP A 173 -1.53 -14.33 8.89
CA TRP A 173 -1.89 -15.74 9.04
C TRP A 173 -2.93 -16.24 8.03
N GLU A 174 -3.61 -15.35 7.32
CA GLU A 174 -4.58 -15.74 6.31
C GLU A 174 -3.90 -16.37 5.09
N ALA A 175 -4.60 -17.26 4.38
CA ALA A 175 -4.10 -17.85 3.15
C ALA A 175 -4.16 -16.84 2.00
N GLY A 176 -3.23 -16.97 1.02
CA GLY A 176 -3.16 -16.12 -0.17
C GLY A 176 -2.43 -14.79 0.05
N GLY A 177 -2.23 -14.06 -1.04
CA GLY A 177 -1.58 -12.77 -1.07
C GLY A 177 -0.07 -12.77 -0.85
N GLU A 178 0.54 -11.64 -1.16
CA GLU A 178 1.97 -11.38 -1.01
C GLU A 178 2.27 -10.66 0.30
N LEU A 179 3.27 -11.13 1.04
CA LEU A 179 3.67 -10.54 2.32
C LEU A 179 4.33 -9.17 2.14
N VAL A 180 3.86 -8.22 2.93
CA VAL A 180 4.49 -6.92 3.12
C VAL A 180 5.19 -6.93 4.48
N TYR A 181 6.45 -6.52 4.48
CA TYR A 181 7.28 -6.49 5.66
C TYR A 181 7.51 -5.05 6.11
N ASN A 182 7.52 -4.85 7.42
CA ASN A 182 7.94 -3.58 7.99
C ASN A 182 9.47 -3.40 7.84
N ARG A 183 9.98 -2.24 8.24
CA ARG A 183 11.41 -1.90 8.16
C ARG A 183 12.30 -2.87 8.95
N ASP A 184 11.78 -3.44 10.03
CA ASP A 184 12.51 -4.37 10.89
C ASP A 184 12.50 -5.80 10.35
N GLY A 185 11.93 -6.02 9.16
CA GLY A 185 11.82 -7.33 8.50
C GLY A 185 10.74 -8.23 9.07
N ARG A 186 9.83 -7.70 9.90
CA ARG A 186 8.69 -8.46 10.41
C ARG A 186 7.52 -8.39 9.42
N PRO A 187 6.80 -9.49 9.20
CA PRO A 187 5.61 -9.49 8.35
C PRO A 187 4.53 -8.59 8.99
N LEU A 188 4.02 -7.63 8.23
CA LEU A 188 3.05 -6.65 8.69
C LEU A 188 1.63 -7.02 8.25
N PHE A 189 1.45 -7.33 6.97
CA PHE A 189 0.19 -7.76 6.36
C PHE A 189 0.45 -8.43 5.01
N LYS A 190 -0.62 -8.91 4.37
CA LYS A 190 -0.58 -9.40 2.99
C LYS A 190 -1.40 -8.51 2.08
N ILE A 191 -0.95 -8.39 0.84
CA ILE A 191 -1.70 -7.75 -0.24
C ILE A 191 -2.17 -8.84 -1.21
N GLU A 192 -3.46 -8.87 -1.48
CA GLU A 192 -4.08 -9.76 -2.45
C GLU A 192 -4.88 -8.96 -3.47
N SER A 193 -4.72 -9.29 -4.75
CA SER A 193 -5.59 -8.74 -5.79
C SER A 193 -6.93 -9.48 -5.78
N ARG A 194 -8.04 -8.75 -5.63
CA ARG A 194 -9.38 -9.30 -5.84
C ARG A 194 -9.57 -9.54 -7.34
N VAL A 195 -9.41 -10.77 -7.78
CA VAL A 195 -9.87 -11.17 -9.12
C VAL A 195 -11.39 -11.08 -9.10
N GLU A 196 -11.97 -10.12 -9.81
CA GLU A 196 -13.40 -10.18 -10.11
C GLU A 196 -13.59 -11.44 -10.96
N HIS A 197 -14.08 -12.50 -10.34
CA HIS A 197 -14.74 -13.56 -11.09
C HIS A 197 -15.93 -12.85 -11.74
N GLY A 198 -15.80 -12.61 -13.05
CA GLY A 198 -16.90 -12.06 -13.81
C GLY A 198 -18.16 -12.84 -13.46
N ASP A 199 -19.18 -12.16 -12.98
CA ASP A 199 -20.48 -12.74 -12.78
C ASP A 199 -20.89 -13.39 -14.09
N VAL A 200 -20.71 -14.72 -14.15
CA VAL A 200 -21.41 -15.54 -15.13
C VAL A 200 -22.84 -15.48 -14.62
N VAL A 201 -23.56 -14.44 -15.04
CA VAL A 201 -25.00 -14.36 -14.89
C VAL A 201 -25.55 -15.50 -15.74
N PRO A 202 -26.25 -16.47 -15.15
CA PRO A 202 -26.90 -17.55 -15.88
C PRO A 202 -28.06 -17.05 -16.74
#